data_cb9b561110a4195a05f34904a73077d9
#
_entry.id   cb9b561110a4195a05f34904a73077d9
#
_cell.length_a   1.000
_cell.length_b   1.000
_cell.length_c   1.000
_cell.angle_alpha   90.00
_cell.angle_beta   90.00
_cell.angle_gamma   90.00
#
_symmetry.space_group_name_H-M   'P 1'
#
loop_
_entity.id
_entity.type
_entity.pdbx_description
1 polymer ?
#
loop_
_entity_poly.entity_id
_entity_poly.type
_entity_poly.pdbx_seq_one_letter_code
_entity_poly.pdbx_strand_id
1 'polypeptide(L)' 'MTKFIELKVEEEGEIKLQVINVSSIGRVYANPQNTRKCIIELNYHSINDAPVFLEVEMSYETLRSYLIV' A
#
# COMPACT_ATOMS: atom_id res chain seq x y z
N MET A 1 -17.18 10.05 -3.75
CA MET A 1 -16.07 10.99 -3.65
C MET A 1 -14.74 10.22 -3.63
N THR A 2 -13.80 10.62 -4.46
CA THR A 2 -12.50 9.96 -4.52
C THR A 2 -11.62 10.44 -3.38
N LYS A 3 -11.01 9.52 -2.68
CA LYS A 3 -10.10 9.82 -1.59
C LYS A 3 -8.69 9.37 -1.95
N PHE A 4 -7.71 10.21 -1.66
CA PHE A 4 -6.30 9.91 -1.88
C PHE A 4 -5.57 9.91 -0.55
N ILE A 5 -4.52 9.12 -0.47
CA ILE A 5 -3.69 9.03 0.72
C ILE A 5 -2.23 9.06 0.29
N GLU A 6 -1.40 9.83 1.00
CA GLU A 6 0.03 9.90 0.72
C GLU A 6 0.76 8.95 1.64
N LEU A 7 1.59 8.09 1.05
CA LEU A 7 2.31 7.06 1.78
C LEU A 7 3.78 7.03 1.36
N LYS A 8 4.62 6.57 2.28
CA LYS A 8 6.02 6.27 1.98
C LYS A 8 6.08 4.84 1.46
N VAL A 9 6.38 4.70 0.18
CA VAL A 9 6.43 3.41 -0.50
C VAL A 9 7.87 3.06 -0.80
N GLU A 10 8.28 1.83 -0.48
CA GLU A 10 9.61 1.35 -0.80
C GLU A 10 9.60 0.70 -2.17
N GLU A 11 10.45 1.19 -3.06
CA GLU A 11 10.64 0.64 -4.40
C GLU A 11 12.13 0.50 -4.67
N GLU A 12 12.57 -0.69 -5.01
CA GLU A 12 13.97 -0.96 -5.38
C GLU A 12 14.97 -0.43 -4.36
N GLY A 13 14.65 -0.56 -3.07
CA GLY A 13 15.51 -0.10 -1.99
C GLY A 13 15.41 1.38 -1.69
N GLU A 14 14.56 2.11 -2.39
CA GLU A 14 14.35 3.53 -2.14
C GLU A 14 12.97 3.78 -1.58
N ILE A 15 12.86 4.74 -0.66
CA ILE A 15 11.59 5.15 -0.10
C ILE A 15 11.15 6.42 -0.79
N LYS A 16 9.95 6.37 -1.38
CA LYS A 16 9.37 7.49 -2.12
C LYS A 16 7.99 7.81 -1.59
N LEU A 17 7.67 9.09 -1.54
CA LEU A 17 6.30 9.52 -1.22
C LEU A 17 5.43 9.34 -2.45
N GLN A 18 4.31 8.66 -2.28
CA GLN A 18 3.36 8.44 -3.37
C GLN A 18 1.95 8.72 -2.88
N VAL A 19 1.15 9.32 -3.75
CA VAL A 19 -0.27 9.55 -3.49
C VAL A 19 -1.04 8.43 -4.17
N ILE A 20 -1.84 7.72 -3.40
CA ILE A 20 -2.54 6.53 -3.86
C ILE A 20 -4.05 6.75 -3.74
N ASN A 21 -4.78 6.39 -4.79
CA ASN A 21 -6.23 6.41 -4.78
C ASN A 21 -6.72 5.27 -3.90
N VAL A 22 -7.44 5.60 -2.83
CA VAL A 22 -7.93 4.60 -1.89
C VAL A 22 -8.82 3.57 -2.56
N SER A 23 -9.57 3.97 -3.58
CA SER A 23 -10.44 3.03 -4.30
C SER A 23 -9.65 2.03 -5.16
N SER A 24 -8.35 2.23 -5.35
CA SER A 24 -7.49 1.28 -6.06
C SER A 24 -6.91 0.21 -5.14
N ILE A 25 -7.16 0.29 -3.84
CA ILE A 25 -6.62 -0.66 -2.87
C ILE A 25 -7.56 -1.87 -2.81
N GLY A 26 -7.03 -3.05 -3.11
CA GLY A 26 -7.79 -4.28 -3.03
C GLY A 26 -7.76 -4.86 -1.63
N ARG A 27 -6.58 -4.95 -1.03
CA ARG A 27 -6.43 -5.40 0.35
C ARG A 27 -5.11 -4.93 0.93
N VAL A 28 -5.02 -4.95 2.25
CA VAL A 28 -3.83 -4.56 2.99
C VAL A 28 -3.54 -5.65 4.02
N TYR A 29 -2.28 -6.01 4.17
CA TYR A 29 -1.89 -6.98 5.18
C TYR A 29 -0.49 -6.67 5.70
N ALA A 30 -0.20 -7.18 6.91
CA ALA A 30 1.09 -6.97 7.53
C ALA A 30 2.17 -7.73 6.78
N ASN A 31 3.37 -7.13 6.68
CA ASN A 31 4.51 -7.81 6.11
C ASN A 31 4.94 -8.91 7.09
N PRO A 32 4.95 -10.20 6.67
CA PRO A 32 5.28 -11.28 7.59
C PRO A 32 6.74 -11.27 8.06
N GLN A 33 7.61 -10.59 7.33
CA GLN A 33 9.03 -10.51 7.66
C GLN A 33 9.41 -9.24 8.40
N ASN A 34 8.53 -8.25 8.41
CA ASN A 34 8.82 -6.98 9.06
C ASN A 34 7.51 -6.31 9.50
N THR A 35 7.22 -6.39 10.80
CA THR A 35 5.96 -5.88 11.36
C THR A 35 5.85 -4.36 11.32
N ARG A 36 6.94 -3.66 11.02
CA ARG A 36 6.92 -2.19 10.89
C ARG A 36 6.47 -1.75 9.51
N LYS A 37 6.28 -2.71 8.60
CA LYS A 37 5.85 -2.45 7.23
C LYS A 37 4.58 -3.22 6.94
N CYS A 38 3.87 -2.78 5.92
CA CYS A 38 2.72 -3.52 5.44
C CYS A 38 2.73 -3.54 3.93
N ILE A 39 1.89 -4.40 3.37
CA ILE A 39 1.80 -4.58 1.93
C ILE A 39 0.40 -4.22 1.48
N ILE A 40 0.31 -3.39 0.45
CA ILE A 40 -0.94 -3.05 -0.20
C ILE A 40 -0.99 -3.80 -1.53
N GLU A 41 -2.05 -4.57 -1.74
CA GLU A 41 -2.32 -5.17 -3.03
C GLU A 41 -3.36 -4.31 -3.74
N LEU A 42 -3.02 -3.83 -4.93
CA LEU A 42 -3.92 -2.99 -5.70
C LEU A 42 -4.96 -3.86 -6.41
N ASN A 43 -6.10 -3.28 -6.71
CA ASN A 43 -7.22 -4.03 -7.31
C ASN A 43 -7.16 -4.07 -8.84
N TYR A 44 -5.99 -3.82 -9.41
CA TYR A 44 -5.76 -3.95 -10.83
C TYR A 44 -4.44 -4.69 -11.07
N HIS A 45 -4.28 -5.23 -12.27
CA HIS A 45 -3.06 -5.94 -12.64
C HIS A 45 -2.15 -5.06 -13.48
N SER A 46 -0.86 -5.41 -13.48
CA SER A 46 0.11 -4.76 -14.33
C SER A 46 -0.12 -5.13 -15.80
N ILE A 47 0.66 -4.51 -16.67
CA ILE A 47 0.57 -4.78 -18.11
C ILE A 47 0.83 -6.25 -18.44
N ASN A 48 1.54 -6.97 -17.57
CA ASN A 48 1.83 -8.40 -17.73
C ASN A 48 0.79 -9.29 -17.03
N ASP A 49 -0.34 -8.72 -16.64
CA ASP A 49 -1.43 -9.41 -15.95
C ASP A 49 -0.99 -10.01 -14.60
N ALA A 50 -0.05 -9.35 -13.95
CA ALA A 50 0.44 -9.74 -12.64
C ALA A 50 -0.12 -8.81 -11.57
N PRO A 51 -0.38 -9.32 -10.33
CA PRO A 51 -0.82 -8.46 -9.25
C PRO A 51 0.19 -7.36 -8.94
N VAL A 52 -0.29 -6.19 -8.57
CA VAL A 52 0.57 -5.06 -8.21
C VAL A 52 0.57 -4.91 -6.70
N PHE A 53 1.76 -4.96 -6.10
CA PHE A 53 1.93 -4.81 -4.67
C PHE A 53 2.79 -3.59 -4.36
N LEU A 54 2.48 -2.92 -3.25
CA LEU A 54 3.29 -1.82 -2.75
C LEU A 54 3.71 -2.15 -1.33
N GLU A 55 5.00 -1.99 -1.03
CA GLU A 55 5.50 -2.14 0.33
C GLU A 55 5.55 -0.75 0.97
N VAL A 56 4.83 -0.58 2.07
CA VAL A 56 4.64 0.72 2.71
C VAL A 56 5.41 0.77 4.03
N GLU A 57 6.13 1.87 4.24
CA GLU A 57 6.87 2.13 5.48
C GLU A 57 5.93 2.59 6.59
N MET A 58 5.03 1.70 6.99
CA MET A 58 4.02 1.98 7.99
C MET A 58 3.46 0.65 8.48
N SER A 59 3.20 0.51 9.77
CA SER A 59 2.64 -0.73 10.28
C SER A 59 1.22 -0.92 9.77
N TYR A 60 0.80 -2.17 9.71
CA TYR A 60 -0.56 -2.52 9.28
C TYR A 60 -1.62 -1.78 10.11
N GLU A 61 -1.45 -1.74 11.42
CA GLU A 61 -2.42 -1.10 12.31
C GLU A 61 -2.55 0.39 12.06
N THR A 62 -1.41 1.04 11.80
CA THR A 62 -1.41 2.48 11.51
C THR A 62 -2.11 2.76 10.18
N LEU A 63 -1.78 2.00 9.14
CA LEU A 63 -2.42 2.20 7.85
C LEU A 63 -3.91 1.88 7.91
N ARG A 64 -4.27 0.82 8.61
CA ARG A 64 -5.66 0.45 8.80
C ARG A 64 -6.46 1.60 9.41
N SER A 65 -5.88 2.32 10.36
CA SER A 65 -6.58 3.44 11.02
C SER A 65 -6.87 4.59 10.07
N TYR A 66 -6.10 4.74 8.99
CA TYR A 66 -6.37 5.76 7.98
C TYR A 66 -7.43 5.32 6.97
N LEU A 67 -7.57 4.02 6.75
CA LEU A 67 -8.45 3.48 5.71
C LEU A 67 -9.83 3.12 6.24
N ILE A 68 -9.92 2.65 7.47
CA ILE A 68 -11.18 2.28 8.10
C ILE A 68 -11.62 3.42 9.00
N VAL A 69 -12.72 4.02 8.66
CA VAL A 69 -13.25 5.18 9.39
C VAL A 69 -14.51 4.79 10.15
#